data_ba5174f9bb783a0f2df014d3ba373d64
#
_entry.id   ba5174f9bb783a0f2df014d3ba373d64
#
_cell.length_a   1.000
_cell.length_b   1.000
_cell.length_c   1.000
_cell.angle_alpha   90.00
_cell.angle_beta   90.00
_cell.angle_gamma   90.00
#
_symmetry.space_group_name_H-M   'P 1'
#
loop_
_entity.id
_entity.type
_entity.pdbx_description
1 polymer ?
#
loop_
_entity_poly.entity_id
_entity_poly.type
_entity_poly.pdbx_seq_one_letter_code
_entity_poly.pdbx_strand_id
1 'polypeptide(L)'
;IGDVKKLNSRTLNYYYMALAQTGQLSNALFRDGFPYSKSLVSAGEQSYVSKTRLSDIYWNLGCFRASQVFSTEAMSMLDTGVNPYHLKRLAMIHLIYRENDLAIKLLRILKKTVMYNRWAVDLLNRMKHDPDLEQVDWIIRFRKMLPSYGFQIGMNRPLENITNLAIQLPFETLALEYA
;
A
#
# COMPACT_ATOMS: atom_id res chain seq x y z
N ILE A 1 -4.79 0.88 -27.35
CA ILE A 1 -4.61 1.54 -26.05
C ILE A 1 -4.05 2.92 -26.37
N GLY A 2 -4.77 4.00 -25.94
CA GLY A 2 -4.39 5.36 -26.26
C GLY A 2 -2.98 5.69 -25.76
N ASP A 3 -2.39 6.74 -26.32
CA ASP A 3 -1.02 7.16 -26.03
C ASP A 3 -0.82 7.44 -24.53
N VAL A 4 -0.17 6.50 -23.84
CA VAL A 4 0.09 6.55 -22.38
C VAL A 4 0.82 7.85 -21.98
N LYS A 5 1.59 8.43 -22.91
CA LYS A 5 2.31 9.69 -22.70
C LYS A 5 1.37 10.90 -22.52
N LYS A 6 0.11 10.79 -22.93
CA LYS A 6 -0.90 11.85 -22.78
C LYS A 6 -1.72 11.74 -21.51
N LEU A 7 -1.55 10.66 -20.74
CA LEU A 7 -2.29 10.48 -19.48
C LEU A 7 -1.80 11.48 -18.42
N ASN A 8 -2.76 11.99 -17.65
CA ASN A 8 -2.41 12.76 -16.46
C ASN A 8 -1.81 11.85 -15.39
N SER A 9 -1.08 12.44 -14.44
CA SER A 9 -0.39 11.72 -13.36
C SER A 9 -1.32 10.78 -12.56
N ARG A 10 -2.57 11.20 -12.30
CA ARG A 10 -3.55 10.40 -11.55
C ARG A 10 -3.94 9.14 -12.32
N THR A 11 -4.34 9.28 -13.58
CA THR A 11 -4.74 8.16 -14.44
C THR A 11 -3.56 7.20 -14.65
N LEU A 12 -2.36 7.74 -14.82
CA LEU A 12 -1.14 6.97 -14.99
C LEU A 12 -0.85 6.11 -13.74
N ASN A 13 -1.02 6.66 -12.54
CA ASN A 13 -0.81 5.91 -11.31
C ASN A 13 -1.79 4.72 -11.18
N TYR A 14 -3.08 4.94 -11.45
CA TYR A 14 -4.05 3.83 -11.42
C TYR A 14 -3.79 2.79 -12.52
N TYR A 15 -3.37 3.23 -13.70
CA TYR A 15 -2.97 2.33 -14.78
C TYR A 15 -1.81 1.41 -14.34
N TYR A 16 -0.75 1.98 -13.76
CA TYR A 16 0.38 1.18 -13.28
C TYR A 16 0.02 0.29 -12.08
N MET A 17 -0.87 0.73 -11.20
CA MET A 17 -1.39 -0.12 -10.12
C MET A 17 -2.14 -1.34 -10.68
N ALA A 18 -2.97 -1.15 -11.71
CA ALA A 18 -3.66 -2.26 -12.37
C ALA A 18 -2.68 -3.21 -13.04
N LEU A 19 -1.64 -2.69 -13.70
CA LEU A 19 -0.60 -3.51 -14.30
C LEU A 19 0.22 -4.29 -13.25
N ALA A 20 0.48 -3.68 -12.09
CA ALA A 20 1.16 -4.37 -10.99
C ALA A 20 0.34 -5.57 -10.49
N GLN A 21 -0.98 -5.39 -10.34
CA GLN A 21 -1.88 -6.47 -9.89
C GLN A 21 -2.00 -7.61 -10.91
N THR A 22 -1.83 -7.31 -12.19
CA THR A 22 -1.89 -8.33 -13.27
C THR A 22 -0.51 -8.90 -13.63
N GLY A 23 0.56 -8.50 -12.92
CA GLY A 23 1.93 -8.95 -13.19
C GLY A 23 2.54 -8.39 -14.48
N GLN A 24 1.94 -7.35 -15.07
CA GLN A 24 2.36 -6.78 -16.36
C GLN A 24 3.16 -5.48 -16.21
N LEU A 25 3.40 -5.01 -14.98
CA LEU A 25 4.01 -3.71 -14.73
C LEU A 25 5.40 -3.59 -15.34
N SER A 26 6.27 -4.57 -15.11
CA SER A 26 7.65 -4.56 -15.61
C SER A 26 7.70 -4.45 -17.14
N ASN A 27 6.91 -5.27 -17.84
CA ASN A 27 6.85 -5.23 -19.29
C ASN A 27 6.34 -3.87 -19.83
N ALA A 28 5.34 -3.29 -19.16
CA ALA A 28 4.77 -2.00 -19.54
C ALA A 28 5.75 -0.84 -19.31
N LEU A 29 6.48 -0.86 -18.20
CA LEU A 29 7.47 0.18 -17.88
C LEU A 29 8.56 0.28 -18.97
N PHE A 30 9.03 -0.83 -19.51
CA PHE A 30 10.05 -0.85 -20.56
C PHE A 30 9.46 -0.56 -21.94
N ARG A 31 8.26 -1.07 -22.23
CA ARG A 31 7.61 -0.87 -23.54
C ARG A 31 7.13 0.56 -23.76
N ASP A 32 6.51 1.18 -22.77
CA ASP A 32 5.76 2.42 -22.94
C ASP A 32 6.65 3.68 -22.81
N GLY A 33 7.96 3.50 -22.64
CA GLY A 33 8.91 4.61 -22.52
C GLY A 33 8.56 5.50 -21.33
N PHE A 34 8.83 5.04 -20.13
CA PHE A 34 8.43 5.64 -18.88
C PHE A 34 8.72 7.15 -18.80
N PRO A 35 7.71 8.02 -18.67
CA PRO A 35 7.95 9.44 -18.50
C PRO A 35 8.45 9.70 -17.06
N TYR A 36 9.75 9.80 -16.87
CA TYR A 36 10.40 10.04 -15.57
C TYR A 36 9.80 11.22 -14.78
N SER A 37 9.27 12.23 -15.48
CA SER A 37 8.63 13.39 -14.89
C SER A 37 7.24 13.12 -14.29
N LYS A 38 6.63 11.98 -14.63
CA LYS A 38 5.30 11.57 -14.17
C LYS A 38 5.35 10.24 -13.42
N SER A 39 6.38 10.07 -12.58
CA SER A 39 6.66 8.83 -11.86
C SER A 39 5.44 8.28 -11.11
N LEU A 40 5.46 6.98 -10.81
CA LEU A 40 4.48 6.29 -9.97
C LEU A 40 4.18 7.04 -8.66
N VAL A 41 5.15 7.80 -8.18
CA VAL A 41 5.08 8.55 -6.94
C VAL A 41 5.33 10.03 -7.22
N SER A 42 4.32 10.74 -7.68
CA SER A 42 4.38 12.20 -7.75
C SER A 42 4.17 12.79 -6.37
N ALA A 43 5.24 13.33 -5.78
CA ALA A 43 5.25 13.91 -4.43
C ALA A 43 4.66 15.34 -4.36
N GLY A 44 4.20 15.91 -5.48
CA GLY A 44 3.97 17.36 -5.59
C GLY A 44 2.67 17.89 -4.98
N GLU A 45 1.64 17.07 -4.88
CA GLU A 45 0.33 17.55 -4.41
C GLU A 45 0.12 17.29 -2.91
N GLN A 46 -0.08 18.36 -2.15
CA GLN A 46 -0.44 18.31 -0.73
C GLN A 46 -1.98 18.36 -0.59
N SER A 47 -2.67 17.28 -0.97
CA SER A 47 -4.12 17.16 -0.85
C SER A 47 -4.51 15.81 -0.25
N TYR A 48 -5.68 15.75 0.39
CA TYR A 48 -6.25 14.49 0.88
C TYR A 48 -6.25 13.38 -0.19
N VAL A 49 -6.71 13.73 -1.41
CA VAL A 49 -6.78 12.77 -2.53
C VAL A 49 -5.40 12.28 -2.94
N SER A 50 -4.41 13.16 -2.96
CA SER A 50 -3.04 12.80 -3.30
C SER A 50 -2.42 11.87 -2.25
N LYS A 51 -2.60 12.17 -0.96
CA LYS A 51 -2.11 11.33 0.13
C LYS A 51 -2.80 9.96 0.19
N THR A 52 -4.12 9.93 -0.05
CA THR A 52 -4.86 8.66 -0.17
C THR A 52 -4.31 7.80 -1.29
N ARG A 53 -4.08 8.39 -2.47
CA ARG A 53 -3.51 7.69 -3.63
C ARG A 53 -2.11 7.16 -3.34
N LEU A 54 -1.24 7.95 -2.72
CA LEU A 54 0.09 7.50 -2.31
C LEU A 54 0.01 6.33 -1.32
N SER A 55 -0.89 6.40 -0.34
CA SER A 55 -1.12 5.28 0.56
C SER A 55 -1.50 4.00 -0.20
N ASP A 56 -2.37 4.11 -1.21
CA ASP A 56 -2.79 2.96 -2.01
C ASP A 56 -1.66 2.39 -2.88
N ILE A 57 -0.86 3.26 -3.49
CA ILE A 57 0.31 2.85 -4.28
C ILE A 57 1.28 2.07 -3.39
N TYR A 58 1.68 2.64 -2.26
CA TYR A 58 2.64 2.00 -1.37
C TYR A 58 2.10 0.71 -0.74
N TRP A 59 0.79 0.63 -0.49
CA TRP A 59 0.14 -0.60 -0.07
C TRP A 59 0.30 -1.71 -1.12
N ASN A 60 -0.02 -1.42 -2.38
CA ASN A 60 0.07 -2.38 -3.47
C ASN A 60 1.52 -2.79 -3.77
N LEU A 61 2.48 -1.93 -3.47
CA LEU A 61 3.91 -2.22 -3.59
C LEU A 61 4.48 -2.98 -2.36
N GLY A 62 3.66 -3.35 -1.37
CA GLY A 62 4.12 -4.01 -0.15
C GLY A 62 4.87 -3.10 0.82
N CYS A 63 4.95 -1.80 0.53
CA CYS A 63 5.64 -0.82 1.37
C CYS A 63 4.71 -0.29 2.46
N PHE A 64 4.34 -1.16 3.39
CA PHE A 64 3.27 -0.89 4.35
C PHE A 64 3.57 0.29 5.29
N ARG A 65 4.83 0.52 5.69
CA ARG A 65 5.18 1.68 6.53
C ARG A 65 5.00 3.00 5.79
N ALA A 66 5.36 3.08 4.51
CA ALA A 66 5.08 4.26 3.71
C ALA A 66 3.56 4.47 3.52
N SER A 67 2.81 3.39 3.27
CA SER A 67 1.35 3.44 3.22
C SER A 67 0.74 3.94 4.53
N GLN A 68 1.31 3.56 5.69
CA GLN A 68 0.90 4.05 7.01
C GLN A 68 1.08 5.56 7.13
N VAL A 69 2.25 6.08 6.78
CA VAL A 69 2.55 7.52 6.81
C VAL A 69 1.53 8.29 5.99
N PHE A 70 1.33 7.91 4.72
CA PHE A 70 0.40 8.61 3.84
C PHE A 70 -1.06 8.47 4.25
N SER A 71 -1.46 7.34 4.86
CA SER A 71 -2.80 7.21 5.44
C SER A 71 -3.01 8.17 6.61
N THR A 72 -2.00 8.33 7.46
CA THR A 72 -2.05 9.25 8.60
C THR A 72 -2.08 10.71 8.13
N GLU A 73 -1.22 11.06 7.16
CA GLU A 73 -1.22 12.40 6.55
C GLU A 73 -2.55 12.73 5.89
N ALA A 74 -3.16 11.77 5.16
CA ALA A 74 -4.48 11.96 4.56
C ALA A 74 -5.55 12.27 5.63
N MET A 75 -5.56 11.52 6.74
CA MET A 75 -6.50 11.78 7.82
C MET A 75 -6.29 13.14 8.49
N SER A 76 -5.05 13.60 8.65
CA SER A 76 -4.75 14.91 9.24
C SER A 76 -5.25 16.09 8.39
N MET A 77 -5.56 15.85 7.12
CA MET A 77 -6.14 16.86 6.21
C MET A 77 -7.66 16.94 6.26
N LEU A 78 -8.30 16.08 7.04
CA LEU A 78 -9.76 16.11 7.23
C LEU A 78 -10.12 16.84 8.52
N ASP A 79 -11.15 17.67 8.48
CA ASP A 79 -11.65 18.39 9.65
C ASP A 79 -12.04 17.44 10.79
N THR A 80 -12.56 16.27 10.45
CA THR A 80 -12.91 15.23 11.42
C THR A 80 -11.72 14.44 11.95
N GLY A 81 -10.56 14.52 11.28
CA GLY A 81 -9.37 13.74 11.57
C GLY A 81 -9.52 12.22 11.44
N VAL A 82 -10.70 11.75 11.02
CA VAL A 82 -11.02 10.31 11.01
C VAL A 82 -11.70 9.91 9.70
N ASN A 83 -11.15 8.90 9.04
CA ASN A 83 -11.78 8.25 7.89
C ASN A 83 -11.73 6.73 8.05
N PRO A 84 -12.86 6.02 8.00
CA PRO A 84 -12.90 4.57 8.17
C PRO A 84 -12.04 3.79 7.18
N TYR A 85 -11.88 4.29 5.96
CA TYR A 85 -11.01 3.68 4.94
C TYR A 85 -9.55 3.64 5.41
N HIS A 86 -9.02 4.77 5.87
CA HIS A 86 -7.66 4.87 6.37
C HIS A 86 -7.46 4.14 7.70
N LEU A 87 -8.46 4.19 8.59
CA LEU A 87 -8.43 3.41 9.83
C LEU A 87 -8.33 1.91 9.56
N LYS A 88 -9.09 1.40 8.58
CA LYS A 88 -8.97 -0.01 8.16
C LYS A 88 -7.56 -0.31 7.63
N ARG A 89 -7.01 0.56 6.78
CA ARG A 89 -5.64 0.43 6.27
C ARG A 89 -4.62 0.35 7.41
N LEU A 90 -4.71 1.26 8.38
CA LEU A 90 -3.83 1.27 9.54
C LEU A 90 -3.99 0.02 10.40
N ALA A 91 -5.22 -0.43 10.66
CA ALA A 91 -5.47 -1.67 11.40
C ALA A 91 -4.82 -2.88 10.70
N MET A 92 -4.96 -2.98 9.37
CA MET A 92 -4.31 -4.04 8.60
C MET A 92 -2.79 -3.98 8.70
N ILE A 93 -2.19 -2.79 8.61
CA ILE A 93 -0.74 -2.61 8.74
C ILE A 93 -0.26 -3.06 10.12
N HIS A 94 -0.92 -2.63 11.19
CA HIS A 94 -0.54 -3.04 12.54
C HIS A 94 -0.67 -4.55 12.75
N LEU A 95 -1.69 -5.21 12.15
CA LEU A 95 -1.82 -6.67 12.18
C LEU A 95 -0.67 -7.37 11.42
N ILE A 96 -0.25 -6.82 10.27
CA ILE A 96 0.88 -7.35 9.51
C ILE A 96 2.17 -7.30 10.34
N TYR A 97 2.41 -6.21 11.06
CA TYR A 97 3.61 -6.02 11.89
C TYR A 97 3.49 -6.61 13.31
N ARG A 98 2.41 -7.34 13.63
CA ARG A 98 2.14 -7.91 14.97
C ARG A 98 2.05 -6.86 16.09
N GLU A 99 1.68 -5.64 15.74
CA GLU A 99 1.42 -4.55 16.67
C GLU A 99 -0.03 -4.63 17.17
N ASN A 100 -0.34 -5.74 17.86
CA ASN A 100 -1.70 -6.18 18.17
C ASN A 100 -2.48 -5.17 19.02
N ASP A 101 -1.83 -4.51 19.98
CA ASP A 101 -2.48 -3.51 20.85
C ASP A 101 -3.02 -2.30 20.04
N LEU A 102 -2.24 -1.85 19.06
CA LEU A 102 -2.66 -0.76 18.18
C LEU A 102 -3.76 -1.22 17.22
N ALA A 103 -3.61 -2.41 16.66
CA ALA A 103 -4.63 -3.00 15.79
C ALA A 103 -5.97 -3.14 16.53
N ILE A 104 -5.99 -3.65 17.77
CA ILE A 104 -7.21 -3.81 18.59
C ILE A 104 -7.88 -2.45 18.84
N LYS A 105 -7.12 -1.39 19.13
CA LYS A 105 -7.68 -0.05 19.32
C LYS A 105 -8.42 0.43 18.06
N LEU A 106 -7.78 0.27 16.89
CA LEU A 106 -8.37 0.68 15.61
C LEU A 106 -9.58 -0.20 15.23
N LEU A 107 -9.51 -1.50 15.45
CA LEU A 107 -10.63 -2.42 15.22
C LEU A 107 -11.84 -2.08 16.11
N ARG A 108 -11.63 -1.68 17.36
CA ARG A 108 -12.70 -1.22 18.25
C ARG A 108 -13.38 0.05 17.73
N ILE A 109 -12.65 0.96 17.09
CA ILE A 109 -13.22 2.14 16.42
C ILE A 109 -14.00 1.70 15.19
N LEU A 110 -13.42 0.86 14.34
CA LEU A 110 -14.04 0.35 13.11
C LEU A 110 -15.32 -0.47 13.38
N LYS A 111 -15.36 -1.19 14.50
CA LYS A 111 -16.57 -1.89 14.97
C LYS A 111 -17.77 -0.96 15.11
N LYS A 112 -17.57 0.34 15.37
CA LYS A 112 -18.64 1.33 15.47
C LYS A 112 -19.06 1.91 14.11
N THR A 113 -18.38 1.56 13.02
CA THR A 113 -18.71 2.05 11.68
C THR A 113 -19.66 1.10 10.95
N VAL A 114 -20.52 1.65 10.10
CA VAL A 114 -21.48 0.85 9.32
C VAL A 114 -20.74 -0.06 8.31
N MET A 115 -19.71 0.46 7.62
CA MET A 115 -19.03 -0.25 6.54
C MET A 115 -18.15 -1.41 7.02
N TYR A 116 -17.45 -1.24 8.15
CA TYR A 116 -16.40 -2.18 8.57
C TYR A 116 -16.71 -2.91 9.88
N ASN A 117 -17.94 -2.76 10.41
CA ASN A 117 -18.38 -3.41 11.65
C ASN A 117 -18.13 -4.92 11.61
N ARG A 118 -18.70 -5.62 10.64
CA ARG A 118 -18.62 -7.08 10.53
C ARG A 118 -17.18 -7.58 10.44
N TRP A 119 -16.38 -6.92 9.59
CA TRP A 119 -14.98 -7.24 9.42
C TRP A 119 -14.16 -7.04 10.71
N ALA A 120 -14.38 -5.93 11.40
CA ALA A 120 -13.69 -5.65 12.65
C ALA A 120 -14.08 -6.60 13.79
N VAL A 121 -15.36 -6.96 13.89
CA VAL A 121 -15.87 -7.92 14.88
C VAL A 121 -15.30 -9.31 14.63
N ASP A 122 -15.25 -9.78 13.37
CA ASP A 122 -14.67 -11.06 13.00
C ASP A 122 -13.20 -11.14 13.43
N LEU A 123 -12.39 -10.14 13.09
CA LEU A 123 -10.97 -10.10 13.48
C LEU A 123 -10.79 -10.05 14.99
N LEU A 124 -11.56 -9.21 15.71
CA LEU A 124 -11.48 -9.14 17.17
C LEU A 124 -11.84 -10.48 17.83
N ASN A 125 -12.78 -11.23 17.27
CA ASN A 125 -13.13 -12.55 17.79
C ASN A 125 -12.03 -13.59 17.49
N ARG A 126 -11.45 -13.58 16.31
CA ARG A 126 -10.32 -14.46 15.96
C ARG A 126 -9.10 -14.20 16.85
N MET A 127 -8.77 -12.93 17.11
CA MET A 127 -7.66 -12.53 17.97
C MET A 127 -7.78 -13.02 19.43
N LYS A 128 -8.98 -13.41 19.90
CA LYS A 128 -9.14 -14.01 21.22
C LYS A 128 -8.52 -15.42 21.33
N HIS A 129 -8.51 -16.16 20.23
CA HIS A 129 -8.01 -17.53 20.17
C HIS A 129 -6.65 -17.61 19.47
N ASP A 130 -6.39 -16.71 18.54
CA ASP A 130 -5.15 -16.56 17.78
C ASP A 130 -4.76 -15.07 17.76
N PRO A 131 -4.03 -14.59 18.79
CA PRO A 131 -3.68 -13.16 18.90
C PRO A 131 -2.91 -12.62 17.69
N ASP A 132 -2.07 -13.45 17.07
CA ASP A 132 -1.25 -13.09 15.94
C ASP A 132 -1.91 -13.36 14.58
N LEU A 133 -3.13 -13.92 14.58
CA LEU A 133 -3.89 -14.25 13.38
C LEU A 133 -3.05 -15.08 12.37
N GLU A 134 -2.32 -16.08 12.88
CA GLU A 134 -1.43 -16.95 12.11
C GLU A 134 -2.18 -17.84 11.10
N GLN A 135 -3.51 -17.98 11.24
CA GLN A 135 -4.37 -18.76 10.35
C GLN A 135 -5.14 -17.90 9.32
N VAL A 136 -4.89 -16.58 9.28
CA VAL A 136 -5.60 -15.67 8.36
C VAL A 136 -4.79 -15.47 7.10
N ASP A 137 -5.21 -16.07 5.99
CA ASP A 137 -4.49 -16.16 4.72
C ASP A 137 -3.94 -14.81 4.21
N TRP A 138 -4.75 -13.73 4.24
CA TRP A 138 -4.28 -12.45 3.74
C TRP A 138 -3.17 -11.84 4.64
N ILE A 139 -3.22 -12.08 5.95
CA ILE A 139 -2.16 -11.62 6.89
C ILE A 139 -0.87 -12.38 6.61
N ILE A 140 -0.95 -13.71 6.48
CA ILE A 140 0.20 -14.56 6.14
C ILE A 140 0.82 -14.10 4.82
N ARG A 141 -0.01 -13.89 3.81
CA ARG A 141 0.44 -13.41 2.49
C ARG A 141 1.18 -12.07 2.58
N PHE A 142 0.61 -11.08 3.27
CA PHE A 142 1.26 -9.78 3.41
C PHE A 142 2.51 -9.83 4.29
N ARG A 143 2.55 -10.68 5.32
CA ARG A 143 3.77 -10.88 6.13
C ARG A 143 4.92 -11.46 5.28
N LYS A 144 4.62 -12.36 4.35
CA LYS A 144 5.63 -12.86 3.39
C LYS A 144 6.18 -11.79 2.45
N MET A 145 5.44 -10.71 2.24
CA MET A 145 5.89 -9.57 1.43
C MET A 145 6.74 -8.56 2.22
N LEU A 146 6.86 -8.73 3.55
CA LEU A 146 7.74 -7.87 4.34
C LEU A 146 9.18 -8.09 3.91
N PRO A 147 9.94 -7.01 3.60
CA PRO A 147 11.34 -7.15 3.24
C PRO A 147 12.13 -7.78 4.39
N SER A 148 12.97 -8.75 4.04
CA SER A 148 13.83 -9.49 5.00
C SER A 148 14.87 -8.59 5.70
N TYR A 149 15.13 -7.42 5.13
CA TYR A 149 16.06 -6.41 5.65
C TYR A 149 15.31 -5.10 5.82
N GLY A 150 15.68 -4.31 6.84
CA GLY A 150 15.05 -3.03 7.19
C GLY A 150 15.18 -1.97 6.10
N PHE A 151 14.52 -2.21 4.99
CA PHE A 151 14.49 -1.32 3.83
C PHE A 151 13.66 -0.08 4.18
N GLN A 152 14.34 1.03 4.36
CA GLN A 152 13.71 2.33 4.45
C GLN A 152 13.65 2.96 3.06
N ILE A 153 12.45 3.13 2.54
CA ILE A 153 12.26 3.92 1.33
C ILE A 153 12.59 5.37 1.68
N GLY A 154 13.73 5.84 1.19
CA GLY A 154 14.02 7.26 1.22
C GLY A 154 13.02 8.01 0.35
N MET A 155 12.14 8.80 0.97
CA MET A 155 11.07 9.51 0.24
C MET A 155 11.58 10.51 -0.81
N ASN A 156 12.88 10.79 -0.82
CA ASN A 156 13.51 11.80 -1.70
C ASN A 156 14.12 11.25 -2.99
N ARG A 157 14.09 9.92 -3.22
CA ARG A 157 14.69 9.29 -4.41
C ARG A 157 13.74 8.30 -5.08
N PRO A 158 12.74 8.79 -5.83
CA PRO A 158 11.67 7.93 -6.37
C PRO A 158 12.18 6.80 -7.29
N LEU A 159 13.23 7.04 -8.05
CA LEU A 159 13.77 6.10 -9.05
C LEU A 159 14.52 4.92 -8.40
N GLU A 160 15.43 5.20 -7.47
CA GLU A 160 16.13 4.16 -6.71
C GLU A 160 15.14 3.30 -5.92
N ASN A 161 14.08 3.92 -5.40
CA ASN A 161 13.03 3.24 -4.67
C ASN A 161 12.20 2.31 -5.55
N ILE A 162 11.89 2.70 -6.79
CA ILE A 162 11.13 1.87 -7.74
C ILE A 162 11.97 0.66 -8.17
N THR A 163 13.25 0.87 -8.47
CA THR A 163 14.16 -0.21 -8.87
C THR A 163 14.36 -1.19 -7.72
N ASN A 164 14.61 -0.68 -6.51
CA ASN A 164 14.75 -1.51 -5.32
C ASN A 164 13.44 -2.23 -4.95
N LEU A 165 12.28 -1.61 -5.18
CA LEU A 165 10.98 -2.21 -5.01
C LEU A 165 10.69 -3.30 -6.04
N ALA A 166 11.08 -3.11 -7.28
CA ALA A 166 10.96 -4.14 -8.32
C ALA A 166 11.80 -5.38 -8.00
N ILE A 167 12.97 -5.19 -7.37
CA ILE A 167 13.86 -6.27 -6.92
C ILE A 167 13.33 -6.98 -5.66
N GLN A 168 12.63 -6.27 -4.76
CA GLN A 168 12.17 -6.84 -3.47
C GLN A 168 10.73 -7.34 -3.45
N LEU A 169 9.94 -7.01 -4.46
CA LEU A 169 8.63 -7.64 -4.64
C LEU A 169 8.82 -9.12 -4.98
N PRO A 170 7.80 -9.99 -4.73
CA PRO A 170 7.84 -11.41 -5.11
C PRO A 170 7.94 -11.63 -6.63
N PHE A 171 8.37 -10.63 -7.34
CA PHE A 171 8.83 -10.61 -8.72
C PHE A 171 10.35 -10.87 -8.85
N GLU A 172 11.02 -11.33 -7.79
CA GLU A 172 12.41 -11.80 -7.84
C GLU A 172 12.64 -12.77 -9.00
N THR A 173 11.67 -13.63 -9.26
CA THR A 173 11.70 -14.53 -10.41
C THR A 173 11.66 -13.80 -11.76
N LEU A 174 10.91 -12.72 -11.88
CA LEU A 174 10.82 -11.96 -13.13
C LEU A 174 12.02 -11.03 -13.34
N ALA A 175 12.57 -10.45 -12.28
CA ALA A 175 13.77 -9.62 -12.37
C ALA A 175 15.01 -10.43 -12.78
N LEU A 176 15.11 -11.70 -12.34
CA LEU A 176 16.19 -12.62 -12.71
C LEU A 176 16.05 -13.22 -14.12
N GLU A 177 14.84 -13.26 -14.69
CA GLU A 177 14.63 -13.68 -16.08
C GLU A 177 15.03 -12.61 -17.12
N TYR A 178 15.20 -11.36 -16.70
CA TYR A 178 15.53 -10.21 -17.56
C TYR A 178 16.88 -9.55 -17.25
N ALA A 179 17.68 -10.11 -16.34
CA ALA A 179 19.05 -9.73 -16.04
C ALA A 179 20.06 -10.58 -16.80
#